data_2128d9ed7e23036eb67e6e417c61a9ce
#
_entry.id   2128d9ed7e23036eb67e6e417c61a9ce
#
_cell.length_a   1.000
_cell.length_b   1.000
_cell.length_c   1.000
_cell.angle_alpha   90.00
_cell.angle_beta   90.00
_cell.angle_gamma   90.00
#
_symmetry.space_group_name_H-M   'P 1'
#
loop_
_entity.id
_entity.type
_entity.pdbx_description
1 polymer ?
#
loop_
_entity_poly.entity_id
_entity_poly.type
_entity_poly.pdbx_seq_one_letter_code
_entity_poly.pdbx_strand_id
1 'polypeptide(L)'
;MWKHFTGGNEKALEELIRLFGKPLALYGRKLVKDDALIQDCIQEVYIQLWQYRSGLRQVTEIRPYLFTCLRRKIITALKRERIFVSNSQEPDLPFLIEFSVEARLIENESEAERVQTINRFINQLPKRQKEAVYLRFFENMSNDEIAEVMGIKYQTATNLIHEALSSLRQSFPANSVSLVLIYLKLYFF
;
A
#
# COMPACT_ATOMS: atom_id res chain seq x y z
N MET A 1 4.63 -16.62 -15.29
CA MET A 1 3.36 -16.55 -14.56
C MET A 1 2.31 -15.72 -15.31
N TRP A 2 2.50 -14.41 -15.52
CA TRP A 2 1.48 -13.52 -16.12
C TRP A 2 0.96 -13.98 -17.51
N LYS A 3 1.84 -14.35 -18.44
CA LYS A 3 1.45 -14.87 -19.76
C LYS A 3 0.59 -16.13 -19.67
N HIS A 4 0.85 -17.03 -18.72
CA HIS A 4 0.04 -18.23 -18.50
C HIS A 4 -1.35 -17.88 -17.95
N PHE A 5 -1.41 -16.90 -17.03
CA PHE A 5 -2.66 -16.39 -16.49
C PHE A 5 -3.54 -15.78 -17.59
N THR A 6 -2.99 -14.87 -18.40
CA THR A 6 -3.75 -14.25 -19.53
C THR A 6 -4.15 -15.27 -20.60
N GLY A 7 -3.48 -16.41 -20.66
CA GLY A 7 -3.83 -17.57 -21.48
C GLY A 7 -4.91 -18.47 -20.87
N GLY A 8 -5.40 -18.19 -19.65
CA GLY A 8 -6.48 -18.94 -18.99
C GLY A 8 -6.01 -20.11 -18.10
N ASN A 9 -4.76 -20.11 -17.65
CA ASN A 9 -4.24 -21.14 -16.76
C ASN A 9 -4.66 -20.87 -15.31
N GLU A 10 -5.48 -21.75 -14.72
CA GLU A 10 -6.02 -21.63 -13.37
C GLU A 10 -4.91 -21.68 -12.29
N LYS A 11 -3.89 -22.53 -12.49
CA LYS A 11 -2.74 -22.60 -11.56
C LYS A 11 -1.98 -21.28 -11.48
N ALA A 12 -1.95 -20.50 -12.57
CA ALA A 12 -1.34 -19.19 -12.56
C ALA A 12 -2.19 -18.18 -11.76
N LEU A 13 -3.52 -18.33 -11.71
CA LEU A 13 -4.38 -17.55 -10.82
C LEU A 13 -4.13 -17.92 -9.35
N GLU A 14 -4.06 -19.20 -9.02
CA GLU A 14 -3.73 -19.65 -7.66
C GLU A 14 -2.40 -19.07 -7.17
N GLU A 15 -1.40 -19.07 -8.06
CA GLU A 15 -0.09 -18.48 -7.75
C GLU A 15 -0.19 -16.96 -7.51
N LEU A 16 -0.98 -16.22 -8.29
CA LEU A 16 -1.23 -14.79 -8.08
C LEU A 16 -1.90 -14.54 -6.73
N ILE A 17 -2.92 -15.32 -6.38
CA ILE A 17 -3.60 -15.22 -5.08
C ILE A 17 -2.62 -15.46 -3.94
N ARG A 18 -1.78 -16.49 -4.05
CA ARG A 18 -0.76 -16.82 -3.04
C ARG A 18 0.27 -15.71 -2.86
N LEU A 19 0.73 -15.09 -3.95
CA LEU A 19 1.77 -14.05 -3.92
C LEU A 19 1.25 -12.70 -3.47
N PHE A 20 0.05 -12.31 -3.91
CA PHE A 20 -0.48 -10.96 -3.71
C PHE A 20 -1.60 -10.86 -2.67
N GLY A 21 -2.20 -11.96 -2.24
CA GLY A 21 -3.32 -11.94 -1.29
C GLY A 21 -2.96 -11.27 0.04
N LYS A 22 -1.83 -11.68 0.66
CA LYS A 22 -1.36 -11.08 1.92
C LYS A 22 -0.96 -9.60 1.75
N PRO A 23 -0.13 -9.19 0.78
CA PRO A 23 0.17 -7.79 0.51
C PRO A 23 -1.07 -6.91 0.29
N LEU A 24 -2.03 -7.37 -0.51
CA LEU A 24 -3.28 -6.64 -0.76
C LEU A 24 -4.11 -6.48 0.51
N ALA A 25 -4.24 -7.54 1.33
CA ALA A 25 -4.96 -7.46 2.61
C ALA A 25 -4.28 -6.47 3.57
N LEU A 26 -2.96 -6.50 3.67
CA LEU A 26 -2.20 -5.55 4.49
C LEU A 26 -2.41 -4.11 4.03
N TYR A 27 -2.36 -3.86 2.72
CA TYR A 27 -2.64 -2.54 2.17
C TYR A 27 -4.09 -2.10 2.41
N GLY A 28 -5.07 -2.99 2.19
CA GLY A 28 -6.48 -2.73 2.46
C GLY A 28 -6.73 -2.28 3.90
N ARG A 29 -6.10 -2.93 4.88
CA ARG A 29 -6.18 -2.55 6.30
C ARG A 29 -5.61 -1.17 6.62
N LYS A 30 -4.72 -0.63 5.78
CA LYS A 30 -4.26 0.76 5.93
C LYS A 30 -5.31 1.77 5.46
N LEU A 31 -6.16 1.38 4.51
CA LEU A 31 -7.20 2.22 3.92
C LEU A 31 -8.52 2.18 4.71
N VAL A 32 -8.88 1.03 5.31
CA VAL A 32 -10.14 0.83 6.02
C VAL A 32 -9.95 -0.23 7.12
N LYS A 33 -10.74 -0.12 8.21
CA LYS A 33 -10.66 -1.06 9.35
C LYS A 33 -11.57 -2.28 9.22
N ASP A 34 -12.44 -2.31 8.22
CA ASP A 34 -13.39 -3.40 7.99
C ASP A 34 -12.74 -4.54 7.20
N ASP A 35 -12.34 -5.60 7.91
CA ASP A 35 -11.72 -6.78 7.30
C ASP A 35 -12.67 -7.52 6.35
N ALA A 36 -13.98 -7.54 6.60
CA ALA A 36 -14.94 -8.19 5.71
C ALA A 36 -15.00 -7.45 4.37
N LEU A 37 -15.15 -6.13 4.40
CA LEU A 37 -15.13 -5.29 3.21
C LEU A 37 -13.81 -5.46 2.41
N ILE A 38 -12.67 -5.56 3.10
CA ILE A 38 -11.37 -5.76 2.44
C ILE A 38 -11.35 -7.10 1.71
N GLN A 39 -11.80 -8.19 2.35
CA GLN A 39 -11.82 -9.52 1.75
C GLN A 39 -12.77 -9.57 0.54
N ASP A 40 -13.94 -8.98 0.65
CA ASP A 40 -14.90 -8.89 -0.45
C ASP A 40 -14.29 -8.11 -1.64
N CYS A 41 -13.64 -6.96 -1.39
CA CYS A 41 -12.96 -6.20 -2.43
C CYS A 41 -11.83 -6.99 -3.09
N ILE A 42 -11.03 -7.75 -2.33
CA ILE A 42 -9.96 -8.59 -2.86
C ILE A 42 -10.53 -9.72 -3.71
N GLN A 43 -11.57 -10.39 -3.23
CA GLN A 43 -12.25 -11.44 -3.99
C GLN A 43 -12.79 -10.91 -5.33
N GLU A 44 -13.47 -9.77 -5.30
CA GLU A 44 -13.95 -9.12 -6.52
C GLU A 44 -12.83 -8.71 -7.48
N VAL A 45 -11.65 -8.28 -6.97
CA VAL A 45 -10.47 -8.00 -7.80
C VAL A 45 -10.06 -9.26 -8.55
N TYR A 46 -9.93 -10.41 -7.87
CA TYR A 46 -9.52 -11.66 -8.53
C TYR A 46 -10.59 -12.20 -9.50
N ILE A 47 -11.88 -12.07 -9.16
CA ILE A 47 -12.97 -12.45 -10.08
C ILE A 47 -12.89 -11.62 -11.37
N GLN A 48 -12.78 -10.31 -11.26
CA GLN A 48 -12.67 -9.43 -12.43
C GLN A 48 -11.38 -9.66 -13.20
N LEU A 49 -10.27 -9.88 -12.51
CA LEU A 49 -9.00 -10.24 -13.12
C LEU A 49 -9.14 -11.50 -14.00
N TRP A 50 -9.82 -12.52 -13.49
CA TRP A 50 -10.09 -13.76 -14.24
C TRP A 50 -11.03 -13.54 -15.42
N GLN A 51 -12.11 -12.80 -15.22
CA GLN A 51 -13.10 -12.52 -16.25
C GLN A 51 -12.52 -11.75 -17.45
N TYR A 52 -11.66 -10.74 -17.15
CA TYR A 52 -11.10 -9.86 -18.18
C TYR A 52 -9.66 -10.22 -18.58
N ARG A 53 -9.15 -11.38 -18.18
CA ARG A 53 -7.75 -11.80 -18.34
C ARG A 53 -7.19 -11.67 -19.76
N SER A 54 -8.02 -11.92 -20.77
CA SER A 54 -7.60 -11.83 -22.18
C SER A 54 -7.26 -10.40 -22.62
N GLY A 55 -7.94 -9.40 -22.03
CA GLY A 55 -7.69 -7.98 -22.27
C GLY A 55 -6.47 -7.43 -21.51
N LEU A 56 -5.94 -8.18 -20.54
CA LEU A 56 -4.84 -7.74 -19.67
C LEU A 56 -3.44 -8.05 -20.22
N ARG A 57 -3.33 -8.47 -21.48
CA ARG A 57 -2.05 -8.83 -22.11
C ARG A 57 -1.02 -7.69 -22.15
N GLN A 58 -1.49 -6.44 -22.10
CA GLN A 58 -0.65 -5.23 -22.13
C GLN A 58 -0.18 -4.79 -20.73
N VAL A 59 -0.68 -5.39 -19.64
CA VAL A 59 -0.22 -5.07 -18.29
C VAL A 59 1.19 -5.60 -18.11
N THR A 60 2.14 -4.70 -17.92
CA THR A 60 3.57 -5.04 -17.73
C THR A 60 3.87 -5.37 -16.28
N GLU A 61 3.31 -4.59 -15.36
CA GLU A 61 3.54 -4.71 -13.91
C GLU A 61 2.25 -5.07 -13.19
N ILE A 62 2.15 -6.31 -12.74
CA ILE A 62 0.93 -6.83 -12.11
C ILE A 62 0.70 -6.26 -10.70
N ARG A 63 1.77 -5.99 -9.94
CA ARG A 63 1.67 -5.50 -8.56
C ARG A 63 0.93 -4.15 -8.51
N PRO A 64 1.39 -3.07 -9.14
CA PRO A 64 0.70 -1.77 -9.11
C PRO A 64 -0.71 -1.86 -9.68
N TYR A 65 -0.94 -2.70 -10.70
CA TYR A 65 -2.27 -2.93 -11.25
C TYR A 65 -3.25 -3.49 -10.20
N LEU A 66 -2.86 -4.53 -9.45
CA LEU A 66 -3.70 -5.12 -8.41
C LEU A 66 -3.99 -4.14 -7.27
N PHE A 67 -2.98 -3.38 -6.84
CA PHE A 67 -3.14 -2.35 -5.82
C PHE A 67 -4.08 -1.23 -6.27
N THR A 68 -3.97 -0.78 -7.53
CA THR A 68 -4.89 0.18 -8.14
C THR A 68 -6.32 -0.34 -8.14
N CYS A 69 -6.53 -1.59 -8.55
CA CYS A 69 -7.85 -2.22 -8.57
C CYS A 69 -8.46 -2.29 -7.16
N LEU A 70 -7.69 -2.77 -6.18
CA LEU A 70 -8.15 -2.86 -4.79
C LEU A 70 -8.49 -1.48 -4.22
N ARG A 71 -7.59 -0.50 -4.39
CA ARG A 71 -7.82 0.88 -3.90
C ARG A 71 -9.11 1.47 -4.47
N ARG A 72 -9.32 1.35 -5.78
CA ARG A 72 -10.54 1.84 -6.44
C ARG A 72 -11.81 1.16 -5.92
N LYS A 73 -11.77 -0.16 -5.68
CA LYS A 73 -12.90 -0.89 -5.13
C LYS A 73 -13.25 -0.44 -3.72
N ILE A 74 -12.26 -0.34 -2.83
CA ILE A 74 -12.46 0.15 -1.46
C ILE A 74 -13.04 1.56 -1.48
N ILE A 75 -12.48 2.48 -2.27
CA ILE A 75 -13.01 3.85 -2.40
C ILE A 75 -14.47 3.84 -2.89
N THR A 76 -14.78 3.00 -3.87
CA THR A 76 -16.13 2.89 -4.42
C THR A 76 -17.12 2.34 -3.40
N ALA A 77 -16.73 1.32 -2.64
CA ALA A 77 -17.55 0.75 -1.57
C ALA A 77 -17.84 1.79 -0.48
N LEU A 78 -16.81 2.48 0.01
CA LEU A 78 -16.96 3.54 1.01
C LEU A 78 -17.81 4.72 0.50
N LYS A 79 -17.73 5.07 -0.79
CA LYS A 79 -18.60 6.08 -1.38
C LYS A 79 -20.07 5.64 -1.37
N ARG A 80 -20.36 4.38 -1.70
CA ARG A 80 -21.72 3.84 -1.67
C ARG A 80 -22.33 3.89 -0.28
N GLU A 81 -21.58 3.50 0.74
CA GLU A 81 -22.02 3.62 2.13
C GLU A 81 -22.28 5.07 2.54
N ARG A 82 -21.47 6.02 2.10
CA ARG A 82 -21.60 7.45 2.40
C ARG A 82 -22.70 8.16 1.61
N ILE A 83 -23.09 7.69 0.42
CA ILE A 83 -24.22 8.24 -0.35
C ILE A 83 -25.52 8.20 0.45
N PHE A 84 -25.62 7.29 1.43
CA PHE A 84 -26.72 7.29 2.40
C PHE A 84 -26.56 8.40 3.48
N VAL A 85 -25.43 9.09 3.59
CA VAL A 85 -25.14 10.02 4.71
C VAL A 85 -24.78 11.44 4.28
N SER A 86 -24.16 11.72 3.15
CA SER A 86 -23.97 13.10 2.63
C SER A 86 -23.19 13.17 1.30
N ASN A 87 -23.55 14.19 0.49
CA ASN A 87 -22.84 14.63 -0.71
C ASN A 87 -21.46 15.18 -0.34
N SER A 88 -20.35 14.59 -0.82
CA SER A 88 -19.14 15.34 -1.21
C SER A 88 -17.85 14.50 -1.21
N GLN A 89 -16.96 14.81 -2.15
CA GLN A 89 -15.51 14.58 -2.26
C GLN A 89 -14.99 13.14 -2.00
N GLU A 90 -13.82 12.81 -2.55
CA GLU A 90 -13.12 11.53 -2.27
C GLU A 90 -13.10 11.25 -0.77
N PRO A 91 -13.48 10.02 -0.33
CA PRO A 91 -13.44 9.70 1.08
C PRO A 91 -12.03 9.93 1.60
N ASP A 92 -11.93 10.72 2.68
CA ASP A 92 -10.69 10.95 3.40
C ASP A 92 -10.26 9.64 4.08
N LEU A 93 -9.53 8.80 3.35
CA LEU A 93 -9.10 7.48 3.80
C LEU A 93 -8.15 7.62 4.99
N PRO A 94 -8.43 6.97 6.12
CA PRO A 94 -7.51 6.96 7.25
C PRO A 94 -6.31 6.05 6.91
N PHE A 95 -5.22 6.59 6.39
CA PHE A 95 -4.04 5.75 6.15
C PHE A 95 -3.24 5.63 7.45
N LEU A 96 -3.35 4.49 8.13
CA LEU A 96 -2.62 4.18 9.35
C LEU A 96 -1.47 3.21 9.06
N ILE A 97 -0.26 3.60 9.38
CA ILE A 97 0.90 2.70 9.37
C ILE A 97 1.17 2.29 10.81
N GLU A 98 0.91 1.04 11.12
CA GLU A 98 1.40 0.41 12.33
C GLU A 98 2.55 -0.50 11.94
N PHE A 99 3.76 -0.16 12.36
CA PHE A 99 4.86 -1.09 12.32
C PHE A 99 4.66 -2.03 13.50
N SER A 100 4.17 -3.23 13.22
CA SER A 100 4.22 -4.29 14.20
C SER A 100 5.68 -4.59 14.46
N VAL A 101 6.13 -4.25 15.63
CA VAL A 101 7.37 -4.77 16.18
C VAL A 101 7.07 -6.23 16.50
N GLU A 102 7.26 -7.13 15.53
CA GLU A 102 7.25 -8.55 15.83
C GLU A 102 8.39 -8.78 16.80
N ALA A 103 8.04 -9.11 18.05
CA ALA A 103 8.91 -9.26 19.20
C ALA A 103 10.01 -10.35 19.04
N ARG A 104 10.20 -10.89 17.84
CA ARG A 104 11.12 -12.01 17.59
C ARG A 104 12.57 -11.62 17.35
N LEU A 105 12.88 -10.32 17.19
CA LEU A 105 14.23 -9.87 16.82
C LEU A 105 14.73 -8.66 17.61
N ILE A 106 14.01 -8.19 18.64
CA ILE A 106 14.51 -7.08 19.47
C ILE A 106 15.28 -7.68 20.64
N GLU A 107 16.55 -7.90 20.42
CA GLU A 107 17.48 -8.30 21.49
C GLU A 107 17.85 -7.11 22.41
N ASN A 108 17.52 -5.86 22.01
CA ASN A 108 17.89 -4.66 22.76
C ASN A 108 16.72 -3.68 22.90
N GLU A 109 16.50 -3.21 24.13
CA GLU A 109 15.52 -2.18 24.52
C GLU A 109 15.61 -0.90 23.67
N SER A 110 16.84 -0.53 23.25
CA SER A 110 17.13 0.64 22.39
C SER A 110 16.56 0.52 20.96
N GLU A 111 16.39 -0.68 20.44
CA GLU A 111 15.80 -0.90 19.11
C GLU A 111 14.27 -0.78 19.13
N ALA A 112 13.63 -1.26 20.20
CA ALA A 112 12.19 -1.09 20.41
C ALA A 112 11.81 0.39 20.49
N GLU A 113 12.58 1.19 21.23
CA GLU A 113 12.37 2.65 21.34
C GLU A 113 12.53 3.35 19.97
N ARG A 114 13.53 2.93 19.17
CA ARG A 114 13.74 3.47 17.81
C ARG A 114 12.54 3.18 16.90
N VAL A 115 12.05 1.94 16.90
CA VAL A 115 10.87 1.55 16.10
C VAL A 115 9.62 2.31 16.55
N GLN A 116 9.38 2.46 17.83
CA GLN A 116 8.27 3.26 18.35
C GLN A 116 8.39 4.73 17.94
N THR A 117 9.60 5.26 17.96
CA THR A 117 9.88 6.64 17.53
C THR A 117 9.59 6.81 16.03
N ILE A 118 10.04 5.87 15.17
CA ILE A 118 9.75 5.85 13.74
C ILE A 118 8.24 5.76 13.50
N ASN A 119 7.53 4.86 14.18
CA ASN A 119 6.08 4.73 14.10
C ASN A 119 5.36 6.04 14.43
N ARG A 120 5.79 6.71 15.49
CA ARG A 120 5.20 7.99 15.90
C ARG A 120 5.37 9.05 14.81
N PHE A 121 6.57 9.21 14.25
CA PHE A 121 6.83 10.22 13.22
C PHE A 121 6.12 9.91 11.90
N ILE A 122 6.12 8.67 11.44
CA ILE A 122 5.41 8.31 10.21
C ILE A 122 3.90 8.54 10.40
N ASN A 123 3.36 8.26 11.58
CA ASN A 123 1.94 8.51 11.85
C ASN A 123 1.56 9.99 11.99
N GLN A 124 2.54 10.89 12.16
CA GLN A 124 2.32 12.34 12.08
C GLN A 124 2.24 12.89 10.64
N LEU A 125 2.76 12.15 9.66
CA LEU A 125 2.67 12.56 8.25
C LEU A 125 1.19 12.67 7.79
N PRO A 126 0.87 13.60 6.88
CA PRO A 126 -0.41 13.64 6.19
C PRO A 126 -0.73 12.29 5.54
N LYS A 127 -2.02 11.91 5.49
CA LYS A 127 -2.49 10.60 5.04
C LYS A 127 -1.94 10.20 3.66
N ARG A 128 -1.95 11.11 2.69
CA ARG A 128 -1.43 10.86 1.34
C ARG A 128 0.08 10.66 1.31
N GLN A 129 0.82 11.37 2.17
CA GLN A 129 2.27 11.16 2.30
C GLN A 129 2.56 9.79 2.91
N LYS A 130 1.79 9.37 3.92
CA LYS A 130 1.90 8.01 4.49
C LYS A 130 1.67 6.94 3.44
N GLU A 131 0.61 7.05 2.65
CA GLU A 131 0.30 6.10 1.58
C GLU A 131 1.45 6.03 0.56
N ALA A 132 1.97 7.17 0.10
CA ALA A 132 3.10 7.21 -0.84
C ALA A 132 4.37 6.57 -0.25
N VAL A 133 4.68 6.84 1.02
CA VAL A 133 5.82 6.23 1.75
C VAL A 133 5.62 4.72 1.86
N TYR A 134 4.43 4.25 2.21
CA TYR A 134 4.13 2.82 2.28
C TYR A 134 4.37 2.14 0.93
N LEU A 135 3.78 2.65 -0.15
CA LEU A 135 3.94 2.09 -1.49
C LEU A 135 5.41 2.11 -1.94
N ARG A 136 6.16 3.16 -1.60
CA ARG A 136 7.57 3.29 -1.96
C ARG A 136 8.48 2.30 -1.25
N PHE A 137 8.35 2.22 0.09
CA PHE A 137 9.32 1.52 0.92
C PHE A 137 8.88 0.11 1.33
N PHE A 138 7.59 -0.18 1.40
CA PHE A 138 7.08 -1.52 1.74
C PHE A 138 6.71 -2.33 0.50
N GLU A 139 6.15 -1.66 -0.52
CA GLU A 139 5.75 -2.35 -1.75
C GLU A 139 6.80 -2.19 -2.86
N ASN A 140 7.91 -1.46 -2.59
CA ASN A 140 9.03 -1.22 -3.50
C ASN A 140 8.60 -0.67 -4.87
N MET A 141 7.59 0.19 -4.89
CA MET A 141 7.05 0.79 -6.11
C MET A 141 7.86 2.01 -6.56
N SER A 142 7.99 2.20 -7.87
CA SER A 142 8.49 3.42 -8.49
C SER A 142 7.50 4.58 -8.34
N ASN A 143 7.94 5.81 -8.62
CA ASN A 143 7.05 6.96 -8.54
C ASN A 143 5.92 6.91 -9.58
N ASP A 144 6.16 6.29 -10.76
CA ASP A 144 5.13 6.07 -11.78
C ASP A 144 4.06 5.10 -11.29
N GLU A 145 4.48 3.98 -10.69
CA GLU A 145 3.57 2.98 -10.12
C GLU A 145 2.76 3.55 -8.95
N ILE A 146 3.39 4.36 -8.08
CA ILE A 146 2.70 5.06 -6.99
C ILE A 146 1.66 6.05 -7.55
N ALA A 147 2.02 6.79 -8.60
CA ALA A 147 1.10 7.70 -9.27
C ALA A 147 -0.12 6.96 -9.83
N GLU A 148 0.09 5.79 -10.44
CA GLU A 148 -0.98 4.92 -10.95
C GLU A 148 -1.88 4.41 -9.82
N VAL A 149 -1.30 3.83 -8.75
CA VAL A 149 -2.05 3.30 -7.60
C VAL A 149 -2.88 4.38 -6.92
N MET A 150 -2.30 5.55 -6.67
CA MET A 150 -2.97 6.64 -5.98
C MET A 150 -3.88 7.47 -6.89
N GLY A 151 -3.86 7.25 -8.23
CA GLY A 151 -4.65 8.00 -9.21
C GLY A 151 -4.24 9.48 -9.28
N ILE A 152 -2.94 9.78 -9.22
CA ILE A 152 -2.36 11.12 -9.21
C ILE A 152 -1.32 11.28 -10.33
N LYS A 153 -0.87 12.52 -10.58
CA LYS A 153 0.22 12.77 -11.52
C LYS A 153 1.56 12.33 -10.92
N TYR A 154 2.49 11.89 -11.77
CA TYR A 154 3.87 11.54 -11.41
C TYR A 154 4.53 12.60 -10.52
N GLN A 155 4.44 13.88 -10.92
CA GLN A 155 5.03 14.99 -10.15
C GLN A 155 4.43 15.08 -8.74
N THR A 156 3.13 14.81 -8.59
CA THR A 156 2.47 14.80 -7.28
C THR A 156 2.99 13.66 -6.41
N ALA A 157 3.15 12.45 -6.97
CA ALA A 157 3.73 11.31 -6.24
C ALA A 157 5.16 11.61 -5.78
N THR A 158 5.98 12.19 -6.66
CA THR A 158 7.35 12.60 -6.34
C THR A 158 7.38 13.63 -5.22
N ASN A 159 6.51 14.65 -5.27
CA ASN A 159 6.43 15.69 -4.24
C ASN A 159 6.00 15.09 -2.89
N LEU A 160 4.98 14.22 -2.86
CA LEU A 160 4.53 13.57 -1.62
C LEU A 160 5.66 12.80 -0.92
N ILE A 161 6.46 12.05 -1.69
CA ILE A 161 7.61 11.33 -1.15
C ILE A 161 8.69 12.30 -0.66
N HIS A 162 9.02 13.32 -1.45
CA HIS A 162 10.04 14.30 -1.08
C HIS A 162 9.65 15.06 0.20
N GLU A 163 8.41 15.53 0.31
CA GLU A 163 7.88 16.22 1.48
C GLU A 163 7.89 15.31 2.72
N ALA A 164 7.44 14.05 2.57
CA ALA A 164 7.47 13.08 3.65
C ALA A 164 8.89 12.84 4.17
N LEU A 165 9.86 12.63 3.26
CA LEU A 165 11.27 12.44 3.62
C LEU A 165 11.89 13.70 4.24
N SER A 166 11.51 14.89 3.77
CA SER A 166 11.95 16.17 4.34
C SER A 166 11.44 16.33 5.78
N SER A 167 10.16 16.04 6.03
CA SER A 167 9.58 16.07 7.38
C SER A 167 10.25 15.07 8.32
N LEU A 168 10.53 13.86 7.84
CA LEU A 168 11.26 12.87 8.61
C LEU A 168 12.70 13.34 8.93
N ARG A 169 13.40 13.95 7.96
CA ARG A 169 14.76 14.49 8.18
C ARG A 169 14.81 15.58 9.23
N GLN A 170 13.81 16.44 9.29
CA GLN A 170 13.73 17.51 10.30
C GLN A 170 13.49 16.95 11.72
N SER A 171 12.84 15.79 11.80
CA SER A 171 12.48 15.15 13.07
C SER A 171 13.56 14.22 13.63
N PHE A 172 14.53 13.83 12.81
CA PHE A 172 15.63 12.95 13.20
C PHE A 172 17.00 13.63 13.02
N PRO A 173 17.99 13.36 13.90
CA PRO A 173 19.37 13.79 13.68
C PRO A 173 19.86 13.27 12.33
N ALA A 174 20.69 14.05 11.62
CA ALA A 174 21.09 13.86 10.23
C ALA A 174 21.59 12.44 9.87
N ASN A 175 22.17 11.71 10.83
CA ASN A 175 22.67 10.35 10.63
C ASN A 175 21.59 9.25 10.74
N SER A 176 20.38 9.57 11.19
CA SER A 176 19.36 8.57 11.53
C SER A 176 18.39 8.29 10.39
N VAL A 177 18.19 9.21 9.44
CA VAL A 177 17.20 9.04 8.36
C VAL A 177 17.60 7.93 7.39
N SER A 178 18.87 7.82 7.05
CA SER A 178 19.40 6.72 6.23
C SER A 178 19.22 5.39 6.97
N LEU A 179 19.45 5.37 8.29
CA LEU A 179 19.22 4.19 9.13
C LEU A 179 17.75 3.84 9.22
N VAL A 180 16.84 4.82 9.33
CA VAL A 180 15.38 4.61 9.30
C VAL A 180 14.94 3.96 7.98
N LEU A 181 15.42 4.46 6.85
CA LEU A 181 15.09 3.91 5.54
C LEU A 181 15.71 2.52 5.32
N ILE A 182 16.94 2.29 5.79
CA ILE A 182 17.60 0.99 5.78
C ILE A 182 16.87 0.04 6.72
N TYR A 183 16.47 0.49 7.92
CA TYR A 183 15.74 -0.28 8.90
C TYR A 183 14.36 -0.71 8.36
N LEU A 184 13.62 0.22 7.74
CA LEU A 184 12.38 -0.09 7.05
C LEU A 184 12.58 -1.15 5.96
N LYS A 185 13.72 -1.13 5.27
CA LYS A 185 14.05 -2.08 4.21
C LYS A 185 14.54 -3.44 4.75
N LEU A 186 15.25 -3.48 5.86
CA LEU A 186 15.81 -4.71 6.46
C LEU A 186 14.81 -5.49 7.30
N TYR A 187 13.89 -4.82 7.99
CA TYR A 187 12.94 -5.49 8.90
C TYR A 187 11.64 -5.92 8.23
N PHE A 188 11.39 -5.48 6.99
CA PHE A 188 10.15 -5.79 6.26
C PHE A 188 10.38 -6.51 4.93
N PHE A 189 11.62 -6.84 4.60
CA PHE A 189 12.04 -7.73 3.52
C PHE A 189 12.87 -8.89 4.06
#